data_39e9ddede6cd9ecd78e7362dd07cace0
#
_entry.id   39e9ddede6cd9ecd78e7362dd07cace0
#
_cell.length_a   1.000
_cell.length_b   1.000
_cell.length_c   1.000
_cell.angle_alpha   90.00
_cell.angle_beta   90.00
_cell.angle_gamma   90.00
#
_symmetry.space_group_name_H-M   'P 1'
#
loop_
_entity.id
_entity.type
_entity.pdbx_description
1 polymer ?
#
loop_
_entity_poly.entity_id
_entity_poly.type
_entity_poly.pdbx_seq_one_letter_code
_entity_poly.pdbx_strand_id
1 'polypeptide(L)'
;MYGGVNRFIFVLLCDKMSSMYPSRFLCLKALAHQDGSFLLFGCDRVQANITIRKKDGGYQVVVSYKDGKKWRQKSKQGFETRRAAKEYGQDIIEELKNTISVFIPEDLKTITLQDFLSLYLEERVNLTYNTRTSYRLAIRFFSEIAPLPIREITHAQIIRIFNDHKLSPGTRNMYLVRLRTIFNYARRPYGIITHNPCDSIERVKTTTRKVKTFSEEEINTLFSYLRETSLYHYTLICVARYTGCRYGEILGITWDDVNFSDNTISINKQFVRISKSECRIGPLKTKGSYRVLPMPPSLVKVLKDYRIHSKDGRLFPENISESAAINRAIRRVVKDKTIHDFRHTYATALLANGADIKTVASLLGDNVSTVINTYVHYTDEMRLKAAEKVSDVFK
;
A
#
# COMPACT_ATOMS: atom_id res chain seq x y z
N MET A 1 3.30 4.15 -39.27
CA MET A 1 3.90 2.80 -39.37
C MET A 1 4.56 2.42 -38.03
N TYR A 2 3.78 2.14 -36.98
CA TYR A 2 4.28 1.62 -35.69
C TYR A 2 3.23 0.67 -35.08
N GLY A 3 2.98 -0.46 -35.76
CA GLY A 3 1.99 -1.45 -35.31
C GLY A 3 2.44 -2.91 -35.32
N GLY A 4 3.66 -3.21 -35.73
CA GLY A 4 4.09 -4.58 -36.01
C GLY A 4 4.95 -5.28 -34.95
N VAL A 5 5.64 -4.54 -34.10
CA VAL A 5 6.69 -5.09 -33.20
C VAL A 5 6.12 -5.67 -31.90
N ASN A 6 5.03 -5.12 -31.39
CA ASN A 6 4.44 -5.62 -30.12
C ASN A 6 3.67 -6.95 -30.23
N ARG A 7 3.24 -7.33 -31.41
CA ARG A 7 2.48 -8.57 -31.62
C ARG A 7 3.37 -9.81 -31.63
N PHE A 8 4.60 -9.68 -32.13
CA PHE A 8 5.58 -10.77 -32.19
C PHE A 8 6.21 -11.09 -30.84
N ILE A 9 6.45 -10.09 -30.02
CA ILE A 9 7.06 -10.27 -28.67
C ILE A 9 6.07 -10.94 -27.72
N PHE A 10 4.78 -10.64 -27.80
CA PHE A 10 3.76 -11.25 -26.95
C PHE A 10 3.49 -12.72 -27.29
N VAL A 11 3.46 -13.07 -28.57
CA VAL A 11 3.31 -14.48 -29.02
C VAL A 11 4.55 -15.30 -28.65
N LEU A 12 5.75 -14.76 -28.78
CA LEU A 12 7.00 -15.44 -28.41
C LEU A 12 7.16 -15.62 -26.89
N LEU A 13 6.62 -14.71 -26.06
CA LEU A 13 6.59 -14.86 -24.61
C LEU A 13 5.54 -15.91 -24.17
N CYS A 14 4.40 -15.97 -24.81
CA CYS A 14 3.37 -16.99 -24.53
C CYS A 14 3.86 -18.41 -24.93
N ASP A 15 4.51 -18.56 -26.06
CA ASP A 15 5.04 -19.87 -26.51
C ASP A 15 6.23 -20.34 -25.66
N LYS A 16 7.12 -19.44 -25.24
CA LYS A 16 8.22 -19.79 -24.33
C LYS A 16 7.77 -20.14 -22.93
N MET A 17 6.70 -19.52 -22.41
CA MET A 17 6.16 -19.81 -21.08
C MET A 17 5.30 -21.08 -21.09
N SER A 18 4.61 -21.42 -22.19
CA SER A 18 3.85 -22.66 -22.31
C SER A 18 4.73 -23.91 -22.40
N SER A 19 5.94 -23.78 -22.95
CA SER A 19 6.91 -24.89 -23.00
C SER A 19 7.63 -25.16 -21.68
N MET A 20 7.74 -24.15 -20.79
CA MET A 20 8.35 -24.30 -19.47
C MET A 20 7.40 -24.77 -18.36
N TYR A 21 6.09 -24.59 -18.51
CA TYR A 21 5.08 -24.97 -17.51
C TYR A 21 3.77 -25.46 -18.15
N PRO A 22 3.72 -26.66 -18.72
CA PRO A 22 2.56 -27.15 -19.48
C PRO A 22 1.27 -27.35 -18.65
N SER A 23 1.35 -27.42 -17.33
CA SER A 23 0.20 -27.65 -16.44
C SER A 23 -0.43 -26.37 -15.84
N ARG A 24 0.14 -25.18 -16.06
CA ARG A 24 -0.29 -23.93 -15.36
C ARG A 24 -0.93 -22.87 -16.25
N PHE A 25 -1.05 -23.08 -17.55
CA PHE A 25 -1.49 -22.06 -18.52
C PHE A 25 -2.80 -22.36 -19.25
N LEU A 26 -3.84 -22.78 -18.56
CA LEU A 26 -5.14 -23.05 -19.20
C LEU A 26 -6.19 -21.93 -19.02
N CYS A 27 -5.85 -20.78 -18.49
CA CYS A 27 -6.85 -19.75 -18.17
C CYS A 27 -6.71 -18.40 -18.88
N LEU A 28 -5.85 -18.25 -19.89
CA LEU A 28 -5.70 -16.99 -20.62
C LEU A 28 -5.70 -17.23 -22.15
N LYS A 29 -6.85 -17.60 -22.71
CA LYS A 29 -7.09 -17.40 -24.16
C LYS A 29 -7.70 -16.02 -24.36
N ALA A 30 -6.89 -15.05 -24.71
CA ALA A 30 -7.36 -13.78 -25.25
C ALA A 30 -7.75 -13.98 -26.72
N LEU A 31 -9.01 -13.86 -27.05
CA LEU A 31 -9.47 -13.74 -28.42
C LEU A 31 -9.44 -12.26 -28.82
N ALA A 32 -8.54 -11.92 -29.74
CA ALA A 32 -8.52 -10.59 -30.35
C ALA A 32 -9.63 -10.53 -31.42
N HIS A 33 -10.54 -9.58 -31.29
CA HIS A 33 -11.48 -9.21 -32.35
C HIS A 33 -10.80 -8.34 -33.41
N GLN A 34 -11.33 -8.36 -34.64
CA GLN A 34 -10.79 -7.63 -35.80
C GLN A 34 -10.84 -6.10 -35.66
N ASP A 35 -11.48 -5.58 -34.61
CA ASP A 35 -11.60 -4.15 -34.32
C ASP A 35 -10.57 -3.61 -33.30
N GLY A 36 -9.60 -4.42 -32.89
CA GLY A 36 -8.50 -3.99 -32.00
C GLY A 36 -8.88 -3.90 -30.51
N SER A 37 -10.08 -4.33 -30.10
CA SER A 37 -10.47 -4.37 -28.70
C SER A 37 -10.00 -5.66 -28.02
N PHE A 38 -9.27 -5.53 -26.90
CA PHE A 38 -8.86 -6.65 -26.06
C PHE A 38 -9.95 -6.94 -25.04
N LEU A 39 -10.67 -8.04 -25.18
CA LEU A 39 -11.51 -8.59 -24.13
C LEU A 39 -10.62 -9.37 -23.15
N LEU A 40 -10.23 -8.72 -22.06
CA LEU A 40 -9.77 -9.43 -20.87
C LEU A 40 -10.98 -10.17 -20.29
N PHE A 41 -10.99 -11.49 -20.39
CA PHE A 41 -11.97 -12.34 -19.70
C PHE A 41 -11.68 -12.31 -18.20
N GLY A 42 -12.16 -11.26 -17.53
CA GLY A 42 -12.37 -11.31 -16.08
C GLY A 42 -13.55 -12.22 -15.81
N CYS A 43 -13.44 -13.12 -14.85
CA CYS A 43 -14.42 -14.12 -14.41
C CYS A 43 -15.77 -13.56 -13.91
N ASP A 44 -16.13 -12.33 -14.21
CA ASP A 44 -17.29 -11.62 -13.63
C ASP A 44 -18.54 -11.54 -14.52
N ARG A 45 -18.63 -12.29 -15.61
CA ARG A 45 -19.82 -12.23 -16.46
C ARG A 45 -20.61 -13.54 -16.44
N VAL A 46 -21.59 -13.57 -15.54
CA VAL A 46 -22.80 -14.38 -15.83
C VAL A 46 -23.30 -13.91 -17.21
N GLN A 47 -23.18 -14.76 -18.21
CA GLN A 47 -23.79 -14.46 -19.52
C GLN A 47 -25.29 -14.46 -19.30
N ALA A 48 -25.89 -13.29 -19.16
CA ALA A 48 -27.32 -13.13 -18.96
C ALA A 48 -27.85 -11.96 -19.79
N ASN A 49 -29.01 -12.17 -20.38
CA ASN A 49 -29.73 -11.16 -21.14
C ASN A 49 -31.10 -10.94 -20.52
N ILE A 50 -31.51 -9.66 -20.42
CA ILE A 50 -32.84 -9.25 -19.98
C ILE A 50 -33.67 -8.93 -21.22
N THR A 51 -34.78 -9.59 -21.38
CA THR A 51 -35.77 -9.29 -22.41
C THR A 51 -37.05 -8.84 -21.71
N ILE A 52 -37.60 -7.65 -22.08
CA ILE A 52 -38.84 -7.12 -21.53
C ILE A 52 -39.86 -7.05 -22.67
N ARG A 53 -41.02 -7.71 -22.46
CA ARG A 53 -42.11 -7.73 -23.42
C ARG A 53 -43.38 -7.08 -22.83
N LYS A 54 -44.12 -6.34 -23.61
CA LYS A 54 -45.46 -5.84 -23.23
C LYS A 54 -46.46 -6.99 -23.45
N LYS A 55 -47.29 -7.29 -22.45
CA LYS A 55 -48.39 -8.24 -22.52
C LYS A 55 -49.67 -7.59 -21.99
N ASP A 56 -50.78 -8.26 -22.25
CA ASP A 56 -52.09 -7.82 -21.72
C ASP A 56 -52.00 -7.79 -20.19
N GLY A 57 -52.20 -6.58 -19.60
CA GLY A 57 -52.08 -6.37 -18.16
C GLY A 57 -50.69 -5.96 -17.63
N GLY A 58 -49.72 -5.55 -18.53
CA GLY A 58 -48.45 -5.00 -18.08
C GLY A 58 -47.22 -5.48 -18.81
N TYR A 59 -46.09 -5.60 -18.09
CA TYR A 59 -44.82 -6.04 -18.68
C TYR A 59 -44.38 -7.39 -18.12
N GLN A 60 -43.78 -8.19 -18.98
CA GLN A 60 -43.08 -9.42 -18.62
C GLN A 60 -41.57 -9.20 -18.77
N VAL A 61 -40.80 -9.65 -17.79
CA VAL A 61 -39.35 -9.79 -17.86
C VAL A 61 -38.98 -11.24 -18.04
N VAL A 62 -38.00 -11.49 -18.91
CA VAL A 62 -37.37 -12.80 -19.11
C VAL A 62 -35.87 -12.59 -18.98
N VAL A 63 -35.27 -13.25 -18.00
CA VAL A 63 -33.82 -13.29 -17.82
C VAL A 63 -33.32 -14.62 -18.33
N SER A 64 -32.60 -14.58 -19.45
CA SER A 64 -31.91 -15.75 -20.00
C SER A 64 -30.47 -15.77 -19.53
N TYR A 65 -30.01 -16.85 -18.95
CA TYR A 65 -28.67 -16.96 -18.39
C TYR A 65 -28.04 -18.29 -18.66
N LYS A 66 -26.70 -18.32 -18.70
CA LYS A 66 -25.93 -19.53 -18.94
C LYS A 66 -25.53 -20.17 -17.62
N ASP A 67 -25.96 -21.41 -17.39
CA ASP A 67 -25.61 -22.22 -16.24
C ASP A 67 -24.74 -23.39 -16.73
N GLY A 68 -23.42 -23.26 -16.55
CA GLY A 68 -22.46 -24.19 -17.15
C GLY A 68 -22.51 -24.17 -18.69
N LYS A 69 -22.84 -25.31 -19.30
CA LYS A 69 -22.98 -25.44 -20.78
C LYS A 69 -24.40 -25.19 -21.28
N LYS A 70 -25.39 -25.03 -20.41
CA LYS A 70 -26.82 -24.91 -20.77
C LYS A 70 -27.34 -23.49 -20.54
N TRP A 71 -28.20 -23.04 -21.46
CA TRP A 71 -28.98 -21.83 -21.27
C TRP A 71 -30.25 -22.16 -20.49
N ARG A 72 -30.52 -21.34 -19.45
CA ARG A 72 -31.74 -21.39 -18.63
C ARG A 72 -32.45 -20.04 -18.68
N GLN A 73 -33.73 -20.05 -18.30
CA GLN A 73 -34.52 -18.82 -18.23
C GLN A 73 -35.30 -18.74 -16.92
N LYS A 74 -35.35 -17.55 -16.34
CA LYS A 74 -36.30 -17.15 -15.29
C LYS A 74 -37.19 -16.05 -15.86
N SER A 75 -38.52 -16.17 -15.67
CA SER A 75 -39.44 -15.13 -16.15
C SER A 75 -40.47 -14.77 -15.09
N LYS A 76 -40.91 -13.50 -15.08
CA LYS A 76 -42.00 -12.99 -14.25
C LYS A 76 -42.80 -11.98 -15.05
N GLN A 77 -44.11 -11.99 -14.88
CA GLN A 77 -45.07 -11.07 -15.54
C GLN A 77 -45.88 -10.28 -14.51
N GLY A 78 -46.61 -9.27 -14.96
CA GLY A 78 -47.48 -8.46 -14.08
C GLY A 78 -46.82 -7.20 -13.52
N PHE A 79 -45.75 -6.70 -14.16
CA PHE A 79 -45.18 -5.42 -13.81
C PHE A 79 -45.97 -4.27 -14.44
N GLU A 80 -46.36 -3.26 -13.68
CA GLU A 80 -47.08 -2.10 -14.15
C GLU A 80 -46.24 -1.21 -15.09
N THR A 81 -44.93 -1.16 -14.85
CA THR A 81 -44.00 -0.33 -15.65
C THR A 81 -42.86 -1.14 -16.22
N ARG A 82 -42.36 -0.68 -17.37
CA ARG A 82 -41.14 -1.27 -17.98
C ARG A 82 -39.92 -1.11 -17.08
N ARG A 83 -39.90 -0.04 -16.26
CA ARG A 83 -38.82 0.25 -15.32
C ARG A 83 -38.78 -0.79 -14.18
N ALA A 84 -39.91 -1.07 -13.55
CA ALA A 84 -40.03 -2.07 -12.49
C ALA A 84 -39.65 -3.49 -13.01
N ALA A 85 -40.06 -3.84 -14.22
CA ALA A 85 -39.65 -5.10 -14.86
C ALA A 85 -38.13 -5.17 -15.09
N LYS A 86 -37.48 -4.03 -15.44
CA LYS A 86 -36.04 -3.96 -15.63
C LYS A 86 -35.27 -4.08 -14.32
N GLU A 87 -35.70 -3.38 -13.27
CA GLU A 87 -35.12 -3.45 -11.93
C GLU A 87 -35.19 -4.89 -11.41
N TYR A 88 -36.33 -5.54 -11.46
CA TYR A 88 -36.46 -6.96 -11.10
C TYR A 88 -35.54 -7.88 -11.92
N GLY A 89 -35.40 -7.63 -13.22
CA GLY A 89 -34.46 -8.40 -14.04
C GLY A 89 -32.99 -8.20 -13.63
N GLN A 90 -32.61 -7.02 -13.17
CA GLN A 90 -31.28 -6.71 -12.63
C GLN A 90 -31.04 -7.42 -11.30
N ASP A 91 -32.05 -7.43 -10.40
CA ASP A 91 -31.98 -8.15 -9.13
C ASP A 91 -31.77 -9.66 -9.33
N ILE A 92 -32.52 -10.25 -10.31
CA ILE A 92 -32.30 -11.67 -10.69
C ILE A 92 -30.88 -11.90 -11.20
N ILE A 93 -30.31 -11.01 -11.99
CA ILE A 93 -28.92 -11.18 -12.47
C ILE A 93 -27.95 -11.09 -11.31
N GLU A 94 -28.20 -10.20 -10.34
CA GLU A 94 -27.35 -10.07 -9.16
C GLU A 94 -27.47 -11.30 -8.23
N GLU A 95 -28.66 -11.84 -8.04
CA GLU A 95 -28.89 -13.11 -7.36
C GLU A 95 -28.17 -14.28 -8.08
N LEU A 96 -28.27 -14.32 -9.42
CA LEU A 96 -27.61 -15.35 -10.24
C LEU A 96 -26.08 -15.25 -10.19
N LYS A 97 -25.50 -14.04 -10.14
CA LYS A 97 -24.06 -13.85 -9.93
C LYS A 97 -23.57 -14.43 -8.61
N ASN A 98 -24.45 -14.47 -7.61
CA ASN A 98 -24.16 -15.05 -6.30
C ASN A 98 -24.43 -16.58 -6.24
N THR A 99 -25.26 -17.10 -7.13
CA THR A 99 -25.78 -18.47 -7.07
C THR A 99 -25.19 -19.39 -8.15
N ILE A 100 -24.83 -18.85 -9.32
CA ILE A 100 -24.19 -19.65 -10.38
C ILE A 100 -22.78 -19.96 -9.93
N SER A 101 -22.49 -21.23 -9.71
CA SER A 101 -21.13 -21.70 -9.46
C SER A 101 -20.27 -21.34 -10.67
N VAL A 102 -19.41 -20.33 -10.50
CA VAL A 102 -18.32 -20.07 -11.44
C VAL A 102 -17.61 -21.40 -11.67
N PHE A 103 -17.40 -21.79 -12.93
CA PHE A 103 -16.57 -22.95 -13.22
C PHE A 103 -15.17 -22.67 -12.69
N ILE A 104 -14.89 -23.20 -11.51
CA ILE A 104 -13.58 -23.11 -10.88
C ILE A 104 -12.81 -24.33 -11.38
N PRO A 105 -11.65 -24.15 -12.04
CA PRO A 105 -10.76 -25.26 -12.38
C PRO A 105 -10.50 -26.16 -11.18
N GLU A 106 -10.40 -27.45 -11.37
CA GLU A 106 -10.30 -28.43 -10.28
C GLU A 106 -9.06 -28.19 -9.39
N ASP A 107 -7.95 -27.76 -9.99
CA ASP A 107 -6.72 -27.37 -9.32
C ASP A 107 -6.91 -26.15 -8.38
N LEU A 108 -7.83 -25.24 -8.69
CA LEU A 108 -8.15 -24.09 -7.82
C LEU A 108 -9.15 -24.45 -6.71
N LYS A 109 -9.88 -25.54 -6.83
CA LYS A 109 -10.81 -26.00 -5.78
C LYS A 109 -10.08 -26.47 -4.53
N THR A 110 -8.90 -27.06 -4.71
CA THR A 110 -8.06 -27.63 -3.65
C THR A 110 -6.85 -26.76 -3.30
N ILE A 111 -6.71 -25.58 -3.95
CA ILE A 111 -5.57 -24.71 -3.74
C ILE A 111 -5.45 -24.30 -2.27
N THR A 112 -4.26 -24.49 -1.70
CA THR A 112 -3.99 -24.09 -0.32
C THR A 112 -3.86 -22.58 -0.20
N LEU A 113 -4.03 -22.04 1.02
CA LEU A 113 -3.81 -20.63 1.28
C LEU A 113 -2.36 -20.20 0.97
N GLN A 114 -1.39 -21.11 1.22
CA GLN A 114 0.03 -20.86 0.93
C GLN A 114 0.29 -20.76 -0.59
N ASP A 115 -0.28 -21.69 -1.38
CA ASP A 115 -0.09 -21.69 -2.84
C ASP A 115 -0.83 -20.53 -3.49
N PHE A 116 -2.02 -20.20 -2.99
CA PHE A 116 -2.77 -19.04 -3.46
C PHE A 116 -2.07 -17.72 -3.13
N LEU A 117 -1.36 -17.61 -1.98
CA LEU A 117 -0.49 -16.46 -1.74
C LEU A 117 0.59 -16.34 -2.81
N SER A 118 1.20 -17.48 -3.21
CA SER A 118 2.24 -17.47 -4.25
C SER A 118 1.68 -16.95 -5.57
N LEU A 119 0.54 -17.45 -5.99
CA LEU A 119 -0.20 -16.97 -7.16
C LEU A 119 -0.53 -15.48 -7.07
N TYR A 120 -1.09 -15.03 -5.94
CA TYR A 120 -1.39 -13.62 -5.70
C TYR A 120 -0.16 -12.71 -5.84
N LEU A 121 0.98 -13.14 -5.29
CA LEU A 121 2.22 -12.37 -5.36
C LEU A 121 2.83 -12.36 -6.76
N GLU A 122 2.69 -13.42 -7.54
CA GLU A 122 3.14 -13.49 -8.93
C GLU A 122 2.35 -12.52 -9.82
N GLU A 123 1.03 -12.51 -9.70
CA GLU A 123 0.16 -11.63 -10.48
C GLU A 123 0.27 -10.15 -10.11
N ARG A 124 0.61 -9.85 -8.85
CA ARG A 124 0.77 -8.48 -8.35
C ARG A 124 2.22 -7.99 -8.53
N VAL A 125 2.66 -7.85 -9.77
CA VAL A 125 4.05 -7.45 -10.13
C VAL A 125 4.49 -6.11 -9.53
N ASN A 126 3.56 -5.19 -9.31
CA ASN A 126 3.83 -3.83 -8.78
C ASN A 126 4.00 -3.75 -7.25
N LEU A 127 3.88 -4.87 -6.54
CA LEU A 127 4.09 -4.87 -5.09
C LEU A 127 5.57 -4.71 -4.75
N THR A 128 5.87 -3.77 -3.85
CA THR A 128 7.23 -3.59 -3.34
C THR A 128 7.69 -4.81 -2.55
N TYR A 129 9.00 -5.01 -2.44
CA TYR A 129 9.60 -6.09 -1.64
C TYR A 129 9.07 -6.12 -0.20
N ASN A 130 8.99 -4.97 0.46
CA ASN A 130 8.48 -4.88 1.83
C ASN A 130 7.01 -5.28 1.93
N THR A 131 6.20 -4.92 0.94
CA THR A 131 4.79 -5.34 0.88
C THR A 131 4.67 -6.84 0.68
N ARG A 132 5.44 -7.43 -0.25
CA ARG A 132 5.50 -8.89 -0.46
C ARG A 132 5.93 -9.62 0.82
N THR A 133 6.96 -9.11 1.51
CA THR A 133 7.43 -9.64 2.79
C THR A 133 6.33 -9.57 3.86
N SER A 134 5.59 -8.46 3.93
CA SER A 134 4.46 -8.31 4.85
C SER A 134 3.36 -9.37 4.64
N TYR A 135 3.06 -9.74 3.38
CA TYR A 135 2.13 -10.82 3.08
C TYR A 135 2.68 -12.19 3.53
N ARG A 136 3.95 -12.49 3.25
CA ARG A 136 4.59 -13.75 3.68
C ARG A 136 4.60 -13.88 5.21
N LEU A 137 4.91 -12.80 5.93
CA LEU A 137 4.88 -12.78 7.39
C LEU A 137 3.46 -12.96 7.95
N ALA A 138 2.45 -12.38 7.29
CA ALA A 138 1.06 -12.61 7.68
C ALA A 138 0.67 -14.10 7.54
N ILE A 139 0.99 -14.74 6.42
CA ILE A 139 0.69 -16.18 6.25
C ILE A 139 1.52 -17.04 7.22
N ARG A 140 2.75 -16.65 7.53
CA ARG A 140 3.55 -17.34 8.57
C ARG A 140 2.90 -17.23 9.96
N PHE A 141 2.28 -16.11 10.28
CA PHE A 141 1.51 -15.98 11.53
C PHE A 141 0.27 -16.90 11.54
N PHE A 142 -0.37 -17.07 10.39
CA PHE A 142 -1.48 -17.98 10.18
C PHE A 142 -1.02 -19.37 9.69
N SER A 143 0.15 -19.85 10.12
CA SER A 143 0.77 -21.10 9.63
C SER A 143 -0.08 -22.34 9.82
N GLU A 144 -0.94 -22.39 10.83
CA GLU A 144 -1.84 -23.53 11.07
C GLU A 144 -2.86 -23.72 9.95
N ILE A 145 -3.31 -22.64 9.32
CA ILE A 145 -4.28 -22.69 8.23
C ILE A 145 -3.65 -22.52 6.85
N ALA A 146 -2.35 -22.22 6.78
CA ALA A 146 -1.64 -22.02 5.52
C ALA A 146 -1.68 -23.24 4.57
N PRO A 147 -1.56 -24.51 5.06
CA PRO A 147 -1.64 -25.70 4.21
C PRO A 147 -3.08 -26.13 3.88
N LEU A 148 -4.10 -25.51 4.46
CA LEU A 148 -5.49 -25.86 4.20
C LEU A 148 -5.97 -25.28 2.88
N PRO A 149 -6.87 -25.98 2.17
CA PRO A 149 -7.59 -25.42 1.04
C PRO A 149 -8.34 -24.15 1.45
N ILE A 150 -8.24 -23.08 0.64
CA ILE A 150 -8.87 -21.77 0.96
C ILE A 150 -10.36 -21.90 1.28
N ARG A 151 -11.06 -22.82 0.59
CA ARG A 151 -12.50 -23.07 0.74
C ARG A 151 -12.88 -23.66 2.10
N GLU A 152 -11.95 -24.32 2.76
CA GLU A 152 -12.17 -25.03 4.03
C GLU A 152 -11.80 -24.17 5.25
N ILE A 153 -11.16 -23.02 5.01
CA ILE A 153 -10.75 -22.13 6.09
C ILE A 153 -11.97 -21.38 6.64
N THR A 154 -12.22 -21.57 7.92
CA THR A 154 -13.35 -21.00 8.63
C THR A 154 -12.99 -19.76 9.43
N HIS A 155 -14.00 -18.93 9.70
CA HIS A 155 -13.90 -17.79 10.62
C HIS A 155 -13.35 -18.21 12.01
N ALA A 156 -13.82 -19.34 12.56
CA ALA A 156 -13.40 -19.82 13.88
C ALA A 156 -11.90 -20.16 13.94
N GLN A 157 -11.34 -20.74 12.90
CA GLN A 157 -9.91 -21.03 12.82
C GLN A 157 -9.07 -19.74 12.79
N ILE A 158 -9.51 -18.74 11.99
CA ILE A 158 -8.80 -17.48 11.86
C ILE A 158 -8.83 -16.70 13.18
N ILE A 159 -10.00 -16.57 13.84
CA ILE A 159 -10.15 -15.78 15.06
C ILE A 159 -9.37 -16.41 16.22
N ARG A 160 -9.30 -17.75 16.29
CA ARG A 160 -8.49 -18.46 17.28
C ARG A 160 -7.02 -18.04 17.19
N ILE A 161 -6.44 -18.07 15.98
CA ILE A 161 -5.04 -17.68 15.75
C ILE A 161 -4.87 -16.16 15.96
N PHE A 162 -5.82 -15.36 15.48
CA PHE A 162 -5.78 -13.91 15.60
C PHE A 162 -5.78 -13.43 17.05
N ASN A 163 -6.45 -14.15 17.94
CA ASN A 163 -6.49 -13.83 19.37
C ASN A 163 -5.24 -14.29 20.14
N ASP A 164 -4.30 -14.98 19.50
CA ASP A 164 -3.01 -15.30 20.12
C ASP A 164 -2.25 -14.00 20.45
N HIS A 165 -1.95 -13.79 21.73
CA HIS A 165 -1.36 -12.55 22.26
C HIS A 165 0.16 -12.41 22.07
N LYS A 166 0.82 -13.31 21.35
CA LYS A 166 2.27 -13.27 21.11
C LYS A 166 2.76 -12.02 20.37
N LEU A 167 1.89 -11.39 19.58
CA LEU A 167 2.21 -10.20 18.80
C LEU A 167 1.43 -8.97 19.28
N SER A 168 2.02 -7.79 19.06
CA SER A 168 1.33 -6.52 19.37
C SER A 168 0.01 -6.38 18.61
N PRO A 169 -1.00 -5.71 19.17
CA PRO A 169 -2.28 -5.45 18.49
C PRO A 169 -2.15 -4.86 17.09
N GLY A 170 -1.23 -3.89 16.92
CA GLY A 170 -0.96 -3.27 15.62
C GLY A 170 -0.44 -4.27 14.57
N THR A 171 0.46 -5.17 14.97
CA THR A 171 1.00 -6.21 14.07
C THR A 171 -0.08 -7.22 13.70
N ARG A 172 -0.88 -7.68 14.67
CA ARG A 172 -2.00 -8.59 14.43
C ARG A 172 -3.01 -7.98 13.47
N ASN A 173 -3.40 -6.73 13.68
CA ASN A 173 -4.31 -6.01 12.80
C ASN A 173 -3.76 -5.89 11.36
N MET A 174 -2.46 -5.61 11.22
CA MET A 174 -1.81 -5.58 9.90
C MET A 174 -1.90 -6.94 9.21
N TYR A 175 -1.63 -8.03 9.92
CA TYR A 175 -1.70 -9.38 9.35
C TYR A 175 -3.12 -9.78 8.99
N LEU A 176 -4.12 -9.42 9.80
CA LEU A 176 -5.54 -9.62 9.46
C LEU A 176 -5.92 -8.88 8.17
N VAL A 177 -5.46 -7.64 8.00
CA VAL A 177 -5.69 -6.87 6.76
C VAL A 177 -5.06 -7.56 5.54
N ARG A 178 -3.85 -8.12 5.69
CA ARG A 178 -3.21 -8.88 4.61
C ARG A 178 -3.98 -10.15 4.26
N LEU A 179 -4.37 -10.91 5.27
CA LEU A 179 -5.16 -12.12 5.09
C LEU A 179 -6.52 -11.81 4.43
N ARG A 180 -7.22 -10.79 4.91
CA ARG A 180 -8.49 -10.31 4.32
C ARG A 180 -8.33 -9.94 2.83
N THR A 181 -7.22 -9.31 2.47
CA THR A 181 -6.94 -8.97 1.07
C THR A 181 -6.78 -10.22 0.20
N ILE A 182 -6.11 -11.26 0.70
CA ILE A 182 -5.92 -12.54 -0.02
C ILE A 182 -7.28 -13.22 -0.21
N PHE A 183 -8.11 -13.32 0.83
CA PHE A 183 -9.45 -13.89 0.71
C PHE A 183 -10.38 -13.08 -0.21
N ASN A 184 -10.28 -11.75 -0.19
CA ASN A 184 -11.01 -10.93 -1.16
C ASN A 184 -10.55 -11.20 -2.59
N TYR A 185 -9.28 -11.47 -2.81
CA TYR A 185 -8.76 -11.84 -4.12
C TYR A 185 -9.21 -13.24 -4.52
N ALA A 186 -9.29 -14.20 -3.60
CA ALA A 186 -9.87 -15.52 -3.84
C ALA A 186 -11.37 -15.46 -4.13
N ARG A 187 -12.10 -14.51 -3.52
CA ARG A 187 -13.51 -14.25 -3.80
C ARG A 187 -13.71 -13.57 -5.15
N ARG A 188 -12.90 -12.53 -5.47
CA ARG A 188 -12.92 -11.80 -6.73
C ARG A 188 -11.49 -11.44 -7.14
N PRO A 189 -10.99 -11.86 -8.32
CA PRO A 189 -11.72 -12.36 -9.49
C PRO A 189 -11.91 -13.87 -9.56
N TYR A 190 -11.32 -14.68 -8.64
CA TYR A 190 -11.23 -16.12 -8.80
C TYR A 190 -12.52 -16.90 -8.50
N GLY A 191 -13.43 -16.35 -7.70
CA GLY A 191 -14.68 -17.03 -7.32
C GLY A 191 -14.47 -18.32 -6.52
N ILE A 192 -13.28 -18.56 -5.95
CA ILE A 192 -12.95 -19.76 -5.18
C ILE A 192 -13.84 -19.87 -3.94
N ILE A 193 -14.17 -18.74 -3.33
CA ILE A 193 -15.05 -18.64 -2.18
C ILE A 193 -16.16 -17.62 -2.44
N THR A 194 -17.31 -17.80 -1.81
CA THR A 194 -18.44 -16.86 -1.88
C THR A 194 -18.36 -15.76 -0.83
N HIS A 195 -17.82 -16.07 0.35
CA HIS A 195 -17.70 -15.19 1.49
C HIS A 195 -16.25 -15.13 1.96
N ASN A 196 -15.83 -13.96 2.46
CA ASN A 196 -14.52 -13.83 3.05
C ASN A 196 -14.62 -14.14 4.56
N PRO A 197 -13.95 -15.19 5.06
CA PRO A 197 -14.05 -15.57 6.48
C PRO A 197 -13.46 -14.53 7.45
N CYS A 198 -12.76 -13.50 6.93
CA CYS A 198 -12.24 -12.40 7.74
C CYS A 198 -13.22 -11.22 7.90
N ASP A 199 -14.35 -11.17 7.17
CA ASP A 199 -15.16 -9.95 7.09
C ASP A 199 -15.72 -9.51 8.44
N SER A 200 -16.16 -10.46 9.28
CA SER A 200 -16.72 -10.21 10.63
C SER A 200 -15.67 -10.09 11.75
N ILE A 201 -14.37 -10.25 11.45
CA ILE A 201 -13.33 -10.13 12.49
C ILE A 201 -13.01 -8.66 12.73
N GLU A 202 -13.31 -8.18 13.93
CA GLU A 202 -12.97 -6.82 14.33
C GLU A 202 -11.48 -6.67 14.60
N ARG A 203 -10.98 -5.46 14.36
CA ARG A 203 -9.61 -5.12 14.73
C ARG A 203 -9.49 -4.96 16.24
N VAL A 204 -8.38 -5.43 16.79
CA VAL A 204 -8.05 -5.16 18.20
C VAL A 204 -7.83 -3.67 18.38
N LYS A 205 -8.43 -3.08 19.41
CA LYS A 205 -8.19 -1.67 19.75
C LYS A 205 -6.70 -1.47 20.03
N THR A 206 -6.13 -0.49 19.37
CA THR A 206 -4.75 -0.05 19.60
C THR A 206 -4.79 1.26 20.37
N THR A 207 -4.02 1.38 21.42
CA THR A 207 -3.79 2.69 22.04
C THR A 207 -3.06 3.57 21.06
N THR A 208 -3.55 4.78 20.87
CA THR A 208 -2.83 5.80 20.11
C THR A 208 -1.46 6.01 20.76
N ARG A 209 -0.39 5.61 20.08
CA ARG A 209 0.96 5.88 20.56
C ARG A 209 1.16 7.39 20.54
N LYS A 210 1.53 7.97 21.70
CA LYS A 210 2.03 9.33 21.71
C LYS A 210 3.20 9.42 20.73
N VAL A 211 3.20 10.44 19.93
CA VAL A 211 4.30 10.74 19.00
C VAL A 211 5.56 10.98 19.82
N LYS A 212 6.63 10.25 19.49
CA LYS A 212 7.92 10.43 20.15
C LYS A 212 8.70 11.54 19.44
N THR A 213 9.16 12.51 20.20
CA THR A 213 10.01 13.60 19.70
C THR A 213 11.31 13.67 20.50
N PHE A 214 12.38 14.10 19.87
CA PHE A 214 13.64 14.37 20.57
C PHE A 214 13.58 15.74 21.26
N SER A 215 14.08 15.83 22.49
CA SER A 215 14.38 17.11 23.13
C SER A 215 15.66 17.70 22.54
N GLU A 216 15.88 19.00 22.70
CA GLU A 216 17.13 19.64 22.24
C GLU A 216 18.36 19.10 23.01
N GLU A 217 18.21 18.74 24.27
CA GLU A 217 19.25 18.11 25.07
C GLU A 217 19.66 16.73 24.51
N GLU A 218 18.67 15.90 24.19
CA GLU A 218 18.91 14.59 23.56
C GLU A 218 19.57 14.73 22.18
N ILE A 219 19.17 15.74 21.39
CA ILE A 219 19.77 16.04 20.08
C ILE A 219 21.23 16.45 20.26
N ASN A 220 21.52 17.35 21.17
CA ASN A 220 22.88 17.83 21.42
C ASN A 220 23.80 16.69 21.89
N THR A 221 23.33 15.87 22.82
CA THR A 221 24.07 14.71 23.30
C THR A 221 24.35 13.71 22.15
N LEU A 222 23.33 13.43 21.33
CA LEU A 222 23.46 12.53 20.19
C LEU A 222 24.41 13.09 19.12
N PHE A 223 24.35 14.39 18.86
CA PHE A 223 25.24 15.06 17.91
C PHE A 223 26.70 15.01 18.37
N SER A 224 26.96 15.29 19.63
CA SER A 224 28.32 15.19 20.21
C SER A 224 28.87 13.78 20.07
N TYR A 225 28.09 12.77 20.48
CA TYR A 225 28.49 11.37 20.35
C TYR A 225 28.79 10.96 18.91
N LEU A 226 27.93 11.35 17.94
CA LEU A 226 28.10 10.94 16.55
C LEU A 226 29.22 11.70 15.82
N ARG A 227 29.51 12.93 16.19
CA ARG A 227 30.68 13.66 15.64
C ARG A 227 31.97 12.93 15.90
N GLU A 228 32.10 12.33 17.10
CA GLU A 228 33.30 11.59 17.49
C GLU A 228 33.36 10.18 16.92
N THR A 229 32.19 9.52 16.75
CA THR A 229 32.13 8.11 16.42
C THR A 229 31.86 7.82 14.94
N SER A 230 31.13 8.66 14.21
CA SER A 230 30.75 8.43 12.82
C SER A 230 30.24 9.69 12.13
N LEU A 231 31.11 10.35 11.37
CA LEU A 231 30.73 11.49 10.55
C LEU A 231 29.58 11.18 9.61
N TYR A 232 29.53 9.96 9.08
CA TYR A 232 28.41 9.47 8.27
C TYR A 232 27.08 9.52 9.01
N HIS A 233 26.98 8.90 10.18
CA HIS A 233 25.75 8.88 10.97
C HIS A 233 25.38 10.29 11.47
N TYR A 234 26.37 11.10 11.83
CA TYR A 234 26.16 12.49 12.20
C TYR A 234 25.49 13.27 11.07
N THR A 235 26.06 13.24 9.86
CA THR A 235 25.51 13.94 8.71
C THR A 235 24.11 13.44 8.35
N LEU A 236 23.88 12.13 8.39
CA LEU A 236 22.59 11.53 8.10
C LEU A 236 21.50 12.00 9.09
N ILE A 237 21.83 12.07 10.38
CA ILE A 237 20.90 12.57 11.42
C ILE A 237 20.69 14.08 11.29
N CYS A 238 21.71 14.85 10.92
CA CYS A 238 21.53 16.28 10.62
C CYS A 238 20.53 16.48 9.47
N VAL A 239 20.67 15.73 8.38
CA VAL A 239 19.67 15.78 7.30
C VAL A 239 18.29 15.43 7.82
N ALA A 240 18.14 14.33 8.60
CA ALA A 240 16.85 13.94 9.18
C ALA A 240 16.25 15.05 10.07
N ARG A 241 17.06 15.67 10.94
CA ARG A 241 16.64 16.72 11.88
C ARG A 241 16.15 17.98 11.18
N TYR A 242 16.86 18.43 10.16
CA TYR A 242 16.63 19.72 9.52
C TYR A 242 15.69 19.67 8.32
N THR A 243 15.35 18.46 7.81
CA THR A 243 14.46 18.31 6.65
C THR A 243 13.19 17.52 6.95
N GLY A 244 13.16 16.73 8.02
CA GLY A 244 12.06 15.84 8.32
C GLY A 244 11.84 14.73 7.27
N CYS A 245 12.80 14.48 6.39
CA CYS A 245 12.69 13.47 5.33
C CYS A 245 12.56 12.05 5.87
N ARG A 246 11.90 11.18 5.10
CA ARG A 246 11.88 9.74 5.40
C ARG A 246 13.26 9.15 5.18
N TYR A 247 13.62 8.12 5.95
CA TYR A 247 14.93 7.47 5.84
C TYR A 247 15.30 7.06 4.41
N GLY A 248 14.35 6.48 3.66
CA GLY A 248 14.60 6.13 2.27
C GLY A 248 14.78 7.34 1.33
N GLU A 249 14.15 8.47 1.62
CA GLU A 249 14.34 9.72 0.90
C GLU A 249 15.75 10.27 1.16
N ILE A 250 16.19 10.28 2.42
CA ILE A 250 17.56 10.72 2.80
C ILE A 250 18.62 9.92 2.06
N LEU A 251 18.50 8.59 2.04
CA LEU A 251 19.45 7.73 1.32
C LEU A 251 19.39 7.87 -0.19
N GLY A 252 18.31 8.43 -0.73
CA GLY A 252 18.15 8.71 -2.16
C GLY A 252 18.82 9.98 -2.64
N ILE A 253 19.24 10.89 -1.72
CA ILE A 253 19.82 12.19 -2.06
C ILE A 253 21.20 12.02 -2.72
N THR A 254 21.41 12.76 -3.79
CA THR A 254 22.71 12.92 -4.46
C THR A 254 23.18 14.37 -4.32
N TRP A 255 24.45 14.64 -4.61
CA TRP A 255 24.99 16.01 -4.55
C TRP A 255 24.32 16.94 -5.59
N ASP A 256 23.78 16.42 -6.68
CA ASP A 256 23.03 17.19 -7.68
C ASP A 256 21.67 17.68 -7.14
N ASP A 257 21.17 17.06 -6.06
CA ASP A 257 19.93 17.49 -5.39
C ASP A 257 20.18 18.63 -4.40
N VAL A 258 21.44 18.96 -4.08
CA VAL A 258 21.84 19.97 -3.09
C VAL A 258 22.26 21.24 -3.79
N ASN A 259 21.44 22.27 -3.67
CA ASN A 259 21.76 23.60 -4.19
C ASN A 259 22.29 24.50 -3.05
N PHE A 260 23.60 24.73 -3.05
CA PHE A 260 24.26 25.59 -2.04
C PHE A 260 24.10 27.09 -2.31
N SER A 261 23.73 27.49 -3.54
CA SER A 261 23.48 28.89 -3.88
C SER A 261 22.16 29.37 -3.29
N ASP A 262 21.12 28.54 -3.43
CA ASP A 262 19.78 28.84 -2.94
C ASP A 262 19.52 28.26 -1.54
N ASN A 263 20.48 27.53 -0.98
CA ASN A 263 20.35 26.79 0.27
C ASN A 263 19.11 25.88 0.27
N THR A 264 18.97 25.06 -0.78
CA THR A 264 17.83 24.14 -0.93
C THR A 264 18.29 22.71 -1.21
N ILE A 265 17.42 21.76 -0.90
CA ILE A 265 17.61 20.35 -1.21
C ILE A 265 16.35 19.79 -1.88
N SER A 266 16.54 19.13 -3.03
CA SER A 266 15.44 18.53 -3.80
C SER A 266 15.21 17.08 -3.39
N ILE A 267 13.97 16.75 -3.02
CA ILE A 267 13.55 15.39 -2.72
C ILE A 267 12.76 14.89 -3.92
N ASN A 268 13.40 14.10 -4.78
CA ASN A 268 12.86 13.65 -6.07
C ASN A 268 13.02 12.14 -6.29
N LYS A 269 13.70 11.42 -5.40
CA LYS A 269 13.96 9.99 -5.44
C LYS A 269 14.11 9.41 -4.04
N GLN A 270 14.08 8.11 -3.94
CA GLN A 270 14.27 7.40 -2.68
C GLN A 270 15.08 6.12 -2.89
N PHE A 271 15.68 5.64 -1.82
CA PHE A 271 16.34 4.35 -1.78
C PHE A 271 15.32 3.27 -1.43
N VAL A 272 15.15 2.29 -2.30
CA VAL A 272 14.13 1.24 -2.14
C VAL A 272 14.78 -0.14 -2.13
N ARG A 273 14.30 -1.00 -1.25
CA ARG A 273 14.69 -2.41 -1.20
C ARG A 273 13.95 -3.20 -2.28
N ILE A 274 14.71 -3.95 -3.10
CA ILE A 274 14.18 -4.80 -4.18
C ILE A 274 14.20 -6.27 -3.77
N SER A 275 15.25 -6.69 -3.06
CA SER A 275 15.42 -8.06 -2.56
C SER A 275 15.96 -8.03 -1.12
N LYS A 276 16.30 -9.19 -0.58
CA LYS A 276 16.92 -9.30 0.75
C LYS A 276 18.28 -8.59 0.81
N SER A 277 19.03 -8.64 -0.27
CA SER A 277 20.42 -8.12 -0.37
C SER A 277 20.56 -6.92 -1.30
N GLU A 278 19.51 -6.55 -2.04
CA GLU A 278 19.58 -5.53 -3.06
C GLU A 278 18.67 -4.35 -2.76
N CYS A 279 19.23 -3.17 -2.92
CA CYS A 279 18.54 -1.88 -2.86
C CYS A 279 18.93 -1.04 -4.06
N ARG A 280 18.05 -0.13 -4.50
CA ARG A 280 18.34 0.82 -5.58
C ARG A 280 17.68 2.16 -5.36
N ILE A 281 18.14 3.18 -6.07
CA ILE A 281 17.40 4.43 -6.20
C ILE A 281 16.18 4.19 -7.09
N GLY A 282 15.04 4.69 -6.66
CA GLY A 282 13.77 4.61 -7.37
C GLY A 282 12.92 5.85 -7.16
N PRO A 283 11.79 5.96 -7.86
CA PRO A 283 10.89 7.08 -7.73
C PRO A 283 10.28 7.15 -6.33
N LEU A 284 9.81 8.32 -5.94
CA LEU A 284 9.05 8.50 -4.71
C LEU A 284 7.70 7.77 -4.79
N LYS A 285 7.15 7.42 -3.64
CA LYS A 285 5.92 6.60 -3.54
C LYS A 285 4.68 7.32 -4.07
N THR A 286 4.61 8.64 -3.93
CA THR A 286 3.47 9.46 -4.34
C THR A 286 3.94 10.74 -5.02
N LYS A 287 3.10 11.32 -5.89
CA LYS A 287 3.39 12.61 -6.53
C LYS A 287 3.60 13.74 -5.51
N GLY A 288 2.84 13.76 -4.41
CA GLY A 288 2.97 14.77 -3.35
C GLY A 288 4.26 14.66 -2.52
N SER A 289 5.06 13.61 -2.70
CA SER A 289 6.34 13.47 -2.02
C SER A 289 7.48 14.26 -2.70
N TYR A 290 7.31 14.65 -3.97
CA TYR A 290 8.28 15.48 -4.69
C TYR A 290 8.22 16.92 -4.18
N ARG A 291 9.34 17.42 -3.68
CA ARG A 291 9.40 18.73 -3.04
C ARG A 291 10.83 19.28 -2.97
N VAL A 292 10.95 20.58 -2.83
CA VAL A 292 12.20 21.27 -2.53
C VAL A 292 12.11 21.80 -1.10
N LEU A 293 13.13 21.56 -0.30
CA LEU A 293 13.20 21.93 1.10
C LEU A 293 14.29 22.95 1.33
N PRO A 294 14.05 23.99 2.15
CA PRO A 294 15.11 24.91 2.56
C PRO A 294 16.09 24.22 3.52
N MET A 295 17.36 24.55 3.39
CA MET A 295 18.40 24.11 4.32
C MET A 295 18.78 25.28 5.25
N PRO A 296 18.69 25.11 6.58
CA PRO A 296 19.21 26.10 7.50
C PRO A 296 20.75 26.17 7.44
N PRO A 297 21.37 27.30 7.83
CA PRO A 297 22.83 27.49 7.75
C PRO A 297 23.64 26.39 8.43
N SER A 298 23.11 25.82 9.52
CA SER A 298 23.72 24.69 10.23
C SER A 298 23.81 23.44 9.36
N LEU A 299 22.77 23.11 8.57
CA LEU A 299 22.79 21.97 7.66
C LEU A 299 23.73 22.25 6.48
N VAL A 300 23.70 23.44 5.92
CA VAL A 300 24.60 23.86 4.82
C VAL A 300 26.05 23.65 5.22
N LYS A 301 26.45 24.09 6.43
CA LYS A 301 27.81 23.88 6.95
C LYS A 301 28.15 22.39 7.03
N VAL A 302 27.30 21.60 7.65
CA VAL A 302 27.52 20.13 7.78
C VAL A 302 27.70 19.46 6.43
N LEU A 303 26.87 19.81 5.44
CA LEU A 303 26.96 19.21 4.10
C LEU A 303 28.21 19.67 3.35
N LYS A 304 28.64 20.92 3.47
CA LYS A 304 29.90 21.40 2.89
C LYS A 304 31.11 20.65 3.46
N ASP A 305 31.16 20.49 4.78
CA ASP A 305 32.21 19.77 5.47
C ASP A 305 32.23 18.28 5.07
N TYR A 306 31.04 17.66 4.96
CA TYR A 306 30.91 16.26 4.59
C TYR A 306 31.26 15.98 3.13
N ARG A 307 31.02 16.94 2.21
CA ARG A 307 31.28 16.78 0.77
C ARG A 307 32.72 16.41 0.43
N ILE A 308 33.68 16.87 1.23
CA ILE A 308 35.10 16.60 1.06
C ILE A 308 35.39 15.09 1.19
N HIS A 309 34.55 14.36 1.94
CA HIS A 309 34.70 12.93 2.23
C HIS A 309 33.87 12.02 1.29
N SER A 310 33.06 12.59 0.39
CA SER A 310 32.18 11.82 -0.49
C SER A 310 32.88 11.56 -1.85
N LYS A 311 32.95 10.28 -2.24
CA LYS A 311 33.65 9.84 -3.46
C LYS A 311 32.75 9.59 -4.67
N ASP A 312 31.43 9.39 -4.49
CA ASP A 312 30.59 8.72 -5.50
C ASP A 312 29.43 9.58 -6.04
N GLY A 313 29.47 10.92 -5.95
CA GLY A 313 28.36 11.77 -6.37
C GLY A 313 27.10 11.63 -5.51
N ARG A 314 27.02 10.64 -4.63
CA ARG A 314 25.93 10.39 -3.68
C ARG A 314 26.24 11.04 -2.33
N LEU A 315 25.20 11.50 -1.67
CA LEU A 315 25.35 12.02 -0.32
C LEU A 315 25.68 10.88 0.66
N PHE A 316 25.06 9.71 0.48
CA PHE A 316 25.28 8.53 1.32
C PHE A 316 25.63 7.29 0.47
N PRO A 317 26.62 6.48 0.87
CA PRO A 317 27.06 5.29 0.11
C PRO A 317 25.97 4.22 -0.01
N GLU A 318 26.06 3.41 -1.07
CA GLU A 318 25.07 2.36 -1.41
C GLU A 318 24.89 1.24 -0.37
N ASN A 319 25.97 0.92 0.34
CA ASN A 319 26.02 -0.28 1.19
C ASN A 319 25.28 -0.15 2.53
N ILE A 320 24.65 0.98 2.80
CA ILE A 320 24.02 1.22 4.11
C ILE A 320 22.50 1.26 3.97
N SER A 321 21.95 0.14 3.54
CA SER A 321 20.50 -0.11 3.53
C SER A 321 19.91 -0.43 4.91
N GLU A 322 20.72 -0.41 5.97
CA GLU A 322 20.29 -0.88 7.28
C GLU A 322 19.87 0.26 8.19
N SER A 323 18.56 0.58 8.16
CA SER A 323 17.95 1.41 9.21
C SER A 323 18.22 0.87 10.63
N ALA A 324 18.53 -0.41 10.74
CA ALA A 324 18.93 -1.03 11.99
C ALA A 324 20.26 -0.48 12.54
N ALA A 325 21.25 -0.17 11.70
CA ALA A 325 22.55 0.35 12.13
C ALA A 325 22.42 1.75 12.74
N ILE A 326 21.76 2.67 12.03
CA ILE A 326 21.53 4.02 12.54
C ILE A 326 20.65 4.02 13.80
N ASN A 327 19.62 3.15 13.84
CA ASN A 327 18.78 3.06 15.03
C ASN A 327 19.53 2.43 16.22
N ARG A 328 20.50 1.55 16.02
CA ARG A 328 21.40 1.09 17.08
C ARG A 328 22.28 2.23 17.59
N ALA A 329 22.84 3.05 16.70
CA ALA A 329 23.63 4.21 17.08
C ALA A 329 22.81 5.23 17.90
N ILE A 330 21.58 5.54 17.48
CA ILE A 330 20.66 6.40 18.24
C ILE A 330 20.40 5.82 19.63
N ARG A 331 20.05 4.53 19.73
CA ARG A 331 19.65 3.88 20.99
C ARG A 331 20.79 3.73 22.00
N ARG A 332 22.06 3.86 21.59
CA ARG A 332 23.19 3.92 22.52
C ARG A 332 23.15 5.17 23.38
N VAL A 333 22.59 6.25 22.86
CA VAL A 333 22.52 7.56 23.52
C VAL A 333 21.11 7.86 24.02
N VAL A 334 20.11 7.64 23.17
CA VAL A 334 18.71 7.95 23.46
C VAL A 334 17.87 6.66 23.30
N LYS A 335 17.41 6.13 24.43
CA LYS A 335 16.58 4.91 24.44
C LYS A 335 15.23 5.15 23.77
N ASP A 336 14.66 4.08 23.19
CA ASP A 336 13.30 4.01 22.64
C ASP A 336 12.99 4.98 21.49
N LYS A 337 13.98 5.62 20.87
CA LYS A 337 13.82 6.47 19.71
C LYS A 337 14.53 5.91 18.48
N THR A 338 14.08 6.38 17.33
CA THR A 338 14.54 5.94 16.01
C THR A 338 14.78 7.14 15.10
N ILE A 339 15.41 6.93 13.97
CA ILE A 339 15.58 7.98 12.96
C ILE A 339 14.25 8.57 12.47
N HIS A 340 13.17 7.79 12.48
CA HIS A 340 11.85 8.29 12.07
C HIS A 340 11.30 9.33 13.05
N ASP A 341 11.68 9.28 14.32
CA ASP A 341 11.23 10.23 15.33
C ASP A 341 11.80 11.64 15.10
N PHE A 342 12.90 11.81 14.32
CA PHE A 342 13.35 13.12 13.85
C PHE A 342 12.34 13.81 12.94
N ARG A 343 11.61 13.05 12.10
CA ARG A 343 10.52 13.58 11.29
C ARG A 343 9.39 14.10 12.17
N HIS A 344 9.07 13.38 13.24
CA HIS A 344 8.10 13.82 14.23
C HIS A 344 8.58 15.09 14.94
N THR A 345 9.86 15.13 15.33
CA THR A 345 10.47 16.31 15.97
C THR A 345 10.44 17.54 15.04
N TYR A 346 10.76 17.36 13.76
CA TYR A 346 10.68 18.42 12.75
C TYR A 346 9.26 18.97 12.60
N ALA A 347 8.27 18.09 12.44
CA ALA A 347 6.89 18.49 12.29
C ALA A 347 6.35 19.23 13.52
N THR A 348 6.61 18.70 14.71
CA THR A 348 6.15 19.33 15.97
C THR A 348 6.84 20.66 16.22
N ALA A 349 8.12 20.78 15.90
CA ALA A 349 8.83 22.07 16.00
C ALA A 349 8.22 23.14 15.08
N LEU A 350 7.89 22.80 13.85
CA LEU A 350 7.24 23.73 12.92
C LEU A 350 5.85 24.15 13.42
N LEU A 351 5.01 23.18 13.84
CA LEU A 351 3.68 23.46 14.38
C LEU A 351 3.75 24.32 15.65
N ALA A 352 4.66 24.02 16.58
CA ALA A 352 4.84 24.78 17.80
C ALA A 352 5.28 26.25 17.54
N ASN A 353 5.98 26.49 16.42
CA ASN A 353 6.39 27.82 15.97
C ASN A 353 5.36 28.49 15.03
N GLY A 354 4.14 27.95 14.93
CA GLY A 354 3.02 28.61 14.25
C GLY A 354 2.90 28.32 12.74
N ALA A 355 3.67 27.36 12.21
CA ALA A 355 3.47 26.92 10.82
C ALA A 355 2.09 26.26 10.66
N ASP A 356 1.37 26.58 9.60
CA ASP A 356 0.09 25.97 9.32
C ASP A 356 0.25 24.50 8.89
N ILE A 357 -0.81 23.71 9.11
CA ILE A 357 -0.81 22.26 8.88
C ILE A 357 -0.57 21.92 7.40
N LYS A 358 -1.06 22.73 6.48
CA LYS A 358 -0.92 22.50 5.03
C LYS A 358 0.53 22.70 4.60
N THR A 359 1.18 23.73 5.12
CA THR A 359 2.62 23.98 4.94
C THR A 359 3.45 22.83 5.50
N VAL A 360 3.18 22.41 6.74
CA VAL A 360 3.89 21.26 7.34
C VAL A 360 3.68 19.98 6.53
N ALA A 361 2.46 19.71 6.07
CA ALA A 361 2.17 18.55 5.20
C ALA A 361 2.96 18.62 3.89
N SER A 362 3.05 19.79 3.27
CA SER A 362 3.83 20.02 2.04
C SER A 362 5.33 19.76 2.26
N LEU A 363 5.92 20.34 3.33
CA LEU A 363 7.33 20.14 3.69
C LEU A 363 7.64 18.67 4.02
N LEU A 364 6.72 17.97 4.65
CA LEU A 364 6.87 16.54 4.92
C LEU A 364 6.64 15.66 3.68
N GLY A 365 5.94 16.14 2.65
CA GLY A 365 5.46 15.31 1.54
C GLY A 365 4.43 14.26 2.01
N ASP A 366 3.54 14.67 2.92
CA ASP A 366 2.38 13.90 3.41
C ASP A 366 1.07 14.58 3.00
N ASN A 367 -0.03 13.87 3.14
CA ASN A 367 -1.33 14.51 3.02
C ASN A 367 -1.74 15.19 4.36
N VAL A 368 -2.55 16.23 4.25
CA VAL A 368 -3.00 17.03 5.40
C VAL A 368 -3.70 16.17 6.46
N SER A 369 -4.52 15.19 6.05
CA SER A 369 -5.22 14.31 6.99
C SER A 369 -4.26 13.42 7.78
N THR A 370 -3.16 12.99 7.20
CA THR A 370 -2.11 12.25 7.93
C THR A 370 -1.45 13.13 9.00
N VAL A 371 -1.15 14.39 8.66
CA VAL A 371 -0.55 15.33 9.62
C VAL A 371 -1.52 15.63 10.76
N ILE A 372 -2.78 15.92 10.46
CA ILE A 372 -3.81 16.14 11.49
C ILE A 372 -3.91 14.93 12.42
N ASN A 373 -4.10 13.73 11.88
CA ASN A 373 -4.28 12.52 12.68
C ASN A 373 -3.05 12.16 13.52
N THR A 374 -1.85 12.52 13.03
CA THR A 374 -0.60 12.21 13.74
C THR A 374 -0.30 13.23 14.82
N TYR A 375 -0.61 14.51 14.58
CA TYR A 375 -0.20 15.62 15.45
C TYR A 375 -1.40 16.36 16.07
N VAL A 376 -2.54 15.69 16.23
CA VAL A 376 -3.79 16.28 16.76
C VAL A 376 -3.60 17.06 18.07
N HIS A 377 -2.77 16.56 18.98
CA HIS A 377 -2.52 17.24 20.26
C HIS A 377 -1.87 18.61 20.09
N TYR A 378 -0.98 18.76 19.11
CA TYR A 378 -0.34 20.05 18.80
C TYR A 378 -1.32 21.02 18.12
N THR A 379 -2.29 20.50 17.35
CA THR A 379 -3.36 21.34 16.77
C THR A 379 -4.29 21.89 17.83
N ASP A 380 -4.54 21.16 18.92
CA ASP A 380 -5.33 21.64 20.05
C ASP A 380 -4.59 22.75 20.83
N GLU A 381 -3.28 22.61 21.05
CA GLU A 381 -2.44 23.69 21.61
C GLU A 381 -2.44 24.95 20.73
N MET A 382 -2.39 24.79 19.40
CA MET A 382 -2.51 25.93 18.47
C MET A 382 -3.87 26.61 18.56
N ARG A 383 -4.96 25.86 18.74
CA ARG A 383 -6.30 26.41 18.96
C ARG A 383 -6.38 27.21 20.25
N LEU A 384 -5.80 26.71 21.33
CA LEU A 384 -5.76 27.44 22.59
C LEU A 384 -4.99 28.76 22.45
N LYS A 385 -3.79 28.73 21.86
CA LYS A 385 -2.99 29.94 21.57
C LYS A 385 -3.71 30.92 20.64
N ALA A 386 -4.48 30.41 19.66
CA ALA A 386 -5.30 31.25 18.79
C ALA A 386 -6.46 31.89 19.58
N ALA A 387 -7.11 31.14 20.47
CA ALA A 387 -8.18 31.66 21.33
C ALA A 387 -7.70 32.76 22.26
N GLU A 388 -6.51 32.65 22.84
CA GLU A 388 -5.88 33.71 23.65
C GLU A 388 -5.69 35.03 22.88
N LYS A 389 -5.38 34.93 21.56
CA LYS A 389 -5.19 36.07 20.68
C LYS A 389 -6.47 36.67 20.12
N VAL A 390 -7.63 36.04 20.30
CA VAL A 390 -8.91 36.53 19.76
C VAL A 390 -9.19 37.98 20.24
N SER A 391 -8.98 38.25 21.53
CA SER A 391 -9.16 39.58 22.09
C SER A 391 -8.21 40.64 21.52
N ASP A 392 -7.06 40.22 21.00
CA ASP A 392 -6.08 41.13 20.41
C ASP A 392 -6.36 41.40 18.94
N VAL A 393 -6.95 40.43 18.22
CA VAL A 393 -7.30 40.54 16.80
C VAL A 393 -8.59 41.34 16.60
N PHE A 394 -9.54 41.27 17.53
CA PHE A 394 -10.86 41.90 17.43
C PHE A 394 -11.03 43.08 18.42
N LYS A 395 -9.99 43.78 18.72
CA LYS A 395 -10.03 45.07 19.47
C LYS A 395 -10.63 46.20 18.65
#